data_2afbd9d888e3ac6553b7bbd29cab95f5
#
_entry.id   2afbd9d888e3ac6553b7bbd29cab95f5
#
_cell.length_a   1.000
_cell.length_b   1.000
_cell.length_c   1.000
_cell.angle_alpha   90.00
_cell.angle_beta   90.00
_cell.angle_gamma   90.00
#
_symmetry.space_group_name_H-M   'P 1'
#
loop_
_entity.id
_entity.type
_entity.pdbx_description
1 polymer ?
#
loop_
_entity_poly.entity_id
_entity_poly.type
_entity_poly.pdbx_seq_one_letter_code
_entity_poly.pdbx_strand_id
1 'polypeptide(L)'
;MAKPQSFYLVCLAFSLVFNLLLIFKLYVGREWELSWSRRAAEEAEYVAAISCSGHGKAYLDGLTLDGKEPVCECSSCYGGPHCSEFLPGCAADAGSGDPLFLEPFWMQHASKSALVVAGWHRMSYTSADQSYISAELERHIRKLHAIVGNAVTGGRYIVFGAGSTQLLNAAVHALSSHNSSSSSSPASVVASIPYYNYYQIQTEFFRSMDYVFRGDASLLQNISDATNVIEFVTSPNNPDGQLNKANVQGPNAKAIYDRVYYWPHFTAIPTPANDDIMIFAISKLTGHAGSRFGWAVVKDESVFQKMAMYTLIDSMGISRDAQLRALKVLNVVLEGGGKDIFEFGYNTMRKRWEKLSNVLSVSNRFSLQKFAPKHCTFFKKTREPSPAYAWVKCEREKDKDCYAVLKEEANVYGLRGSQFGAEDRFVRLALVRSQDDFDLLLQRLNQLVLEEKSSAKLFCPRFEDKLATSTRLNITKRS
;
A
#
# COMPACT_ATOMS: atom_id res chain seq x y z
N MET A 1 59.46 58.30 -33.76
CA MET A 1 59.46 56.85 -34.01
C MET A 1 59.19 56.16 -32.64
N ALA A 2 58.01 55.62 -32.42
CA ALA A 2 57.73 54.83 -31.23
C ALA A 2 58.51 53.52 -31.20
N LYS A 3 59.23 53.21 -30.15
CA LYS A 3 60.10 52.05 -30.03
C LYS A 3 59.31 50.77 -30.24
N PRO A 4 59.81 49.83 -31.10
CA PRO A 4 59.09 48.54 -31.35
C PRO A 4 58.76 47.72 -30.12
N GLN A 5 59.46 47.87 -28.99
CA GLN A 5 59.17 47.22 -27.71
C GLN A 5 57.80 47.56 -27.12
N SER A 6 57.30 48.79 -27.32
CA SER A 6 55.99 49.17 -26.79
C SER A 6 54.84 48.51 -27.55
N PHE A 7 55.00 48.23 -28.85
CA PHE A 7 54.01 47.55 -29.65
C PHE A 7 53.87 46.07 -29.25
N TYR A 8 54.99 45.36 -29.01
CA TYR A 8 55.00 43.99 -28.57
C TYR A 8 54.37 43.81 -27.19
N LEU A 9 54.62 44.73 -26.27
CA LEU A 9 54.00 44.72 -24.94
C LEU A 9 52.47 44.89 -25.00
N VAL A 10 51.97 45.75 -25.86
CA VAL A 10 50.53 45.96 -26.07
C VAL A 10 49.87 44.71 -26.69
N CYS A 11 50.51 44.10 -27.69
CA CYS A 11 50.03 42.85 -28.30
C CYS A 11 50.02 41.67 -27.32
N LEU A 12 51.02 41.58 -26.46
CA LEU A 12 51.10 40.55 -25.42
C LEU A 12 50.03 40.75 -24.34
N ALA A 13 49.80 41.99 -23.89
CA ALA A 13 48.72 42.29 -22.95
C ALA A 13 47.34 42.00 -23.55
N PHE A 14 47.10 42.35 -24.81
CA PHE A 14 45.86 42.04 -25.50
C PHE A 14 45.63 40.51 -25.61
N SER A 15 46.67 39.75 -25.98
CA SER A 15 46.62 38.28 -26.06
C SER A 15 46.33 37.66 -24.70
N LEU A 16 46.94 38.20 -23.65
CA LEU A 16 46.74 37.70 -22.28
C LEU A 16 45.32 37.96 -21.77
N VAL A 17 44.79 39.18 -22.00
CA VAL A 17 43.40 39.54 -21.64
C VAL A 17 42.39 38.70 -22.46
N PHE A 18 42.68 38.49 -23.78
CA PHE A 18 41.81 37.67 -24.60
C PHE A 18 41.79 36.18 -24.17
N ASN A 19 42.95 35.63 -23.82
CA ASN A 19 43.02 34.27 -23.29
C ASN A 19 42.34 34.16 -21.89
N LEU A 20 42.50 35.14 -21.03
CA LEU A 20 41.77 35.19 -19.75
C LEU A 20 40.25 35.28 -19.94
N LEU A 21 39.79 36.06 -20.91
CA LEU A 21 38.37 36.15 -21.26
C LEU A 21 37.83 34.85 -21.87
N LEU A 22 38.66 34.15 -22.68
CA LEU A 22 38.31 32.83 -23.21
C LEU A 22 38.25 31.77 -22.10
N ILE A 23 39.21 31.77 -21.19
CA ILE A 23 39.25 30.86 -20.05
C ILE A 23 38.03 31.17 -19.12
N PHE A 24 37.77 32.45 -18.88
CA PHE A 24 36.58 32.87 -18.11
C PHE A 24 35.29 32.41 -18.76
N LYS A 25 35.16 32.60 -20.09
CA LYS A 25 33.99 32.15 -20.86
C LYS A 25 33.84 30.62 -20.90
N LEU A 26 34.95 29.88 -20.97
CA LEU A 26 34.98 28.44 -21.05
C LEU A 26 34.76 27.76 -19.67
N TYR A 27 35.26 28.36 -18.61
CA TYR A 27 35.18 27.79 -17.25
C TYR A 27 34.07 28.41 -16.42
N VAL A 28 33.88 29.73 -16.41
CA VAL A 28 32.90 30.42 -15.60
C VAL A 28 31.57 30.55 -16.34
N GLY A 29 31.57 30.74 -17.66
CA GLY A 29 30.35 30.77 -18.47
C GLY A 29 29.64 29.42 -18.55
N ARG A 30 30.36 28.30 -18.38
CA ARG A 30 29.75 26.97 -18.27
C ARG A 30 29.07 26.74 -16.91
N GLU A 31 29.48 27.43 -15.85
CA GLU A 31 28.82 27.34 -14.55
C GLU A 31 27.53 28.16 -14.46
N TRP A 32 27.32 29.10 -15.37
CA TRP A 32 26.12 29.98 -15.35
C TRP A 32 24.95 29.40 -16.15
N GLU A 33 25.17 28.48 -17.08
CA GLU A 33 24.11 27.69 -17.68
C GLU A 33 23.90 26.42 -16.83
N LEU A 34 22.76 26.35 -16.13
CA LEU A 34 22.34 25.16 -15.42
C LEU A 34 22.36 23.96 -16.38
N SER A 35 22.98 22.86 -15.96
CA SER A 35 22.84 21.59 -16.69
C SER A 35 21.36 21.18 -16.70
N TRP A 36 20.97 20.40 -17.71
CA TRP A 36 19.58 19.91 -17.80
C TRP A 36 19.13 19.21 -16.50
N SER A 37 20.03 18.49 -15.82
CA SER A 37 19.73 17.80 -14.57
C SER A 37 19.52 18.77 -13.40
N ARG A 38 20.29 19.86 -13.35
CA ARG A 38 20.08 20.92 -12.35
C ARG A 38 18.74 21.64 -12.57
N ARG A 39 18.40 21.99 -13.81
CA ARG A 39 17.09 22.61 -14.10
C ARG A 39 15.92 21.71 -13.69
N ALA A 40 16.00 20.42 -14.02
CA ALA A 40 14.97 19.47 -13.61
C ALA A 40 14.90 19.29 -12.07
N ALA A 41 16.05 19.35 -11.39
CA ALA A 41 16.06 19.31 -9.92
C ALA A 41 15.47 20.57 -9.30
N GLU A 42 15.80 21.77 -9.84
CA GLU A 42 15.23 23.05 -9.38
C GLU A 42 13.71 23.11 -9.60
N GLU A 43 13.22 22.63 -10.75
CA GLU A 43 11.78 22.51 -11.01
C GLU A 43 11.09 21.60 -9.98
N ALA A 44 11.70 20.44 -9.69
CA ALA A 44 11.19 19.51 -8.70
C ALA A 44 11.18 20.10 -7.28
N GLU A 45 12.26 20.83 -6.90
CA GLU A 45 12.34 21.49 -5.59
C GLU A 45 11.33 22.63 -5.47
N TYR A 46 11.13 23.40 -6.55
CA TYR A 46 10.15 24.48 -6.57
C TYR A 46 8.73 23.94 -6.31
N VAL A 47 8.33 22.88 -7.02
CA VAL A 47 7.01 22.27 -6.83
C VAL A 47 6.88 21.64 -5.43
N ALA A 48 7.93 20.96 -4.97
CA ALA A 48 7.94 20.33 -3.64
C ALA A 48 7.89 21.35 -2.49
N ALA A 49 8.32 22.60 -2.71
CA ALA A 49 8.28 23.69 -1.74
C ALA A 49 6.87 24.28 -1.54
N ILE A 50 5.91 23.99 -2.42
CA ILE A 50 4.52 24.43 -2.28
C ILE A 50 3.91 23.72 -1.06
N SER A 51 3.65 24.47 0.01
CA SER A 51 3.36 23.87 1.31
C SER A 51 1.97 23.24 1.43
N CYS A 52 1.01 23.66 0.60
CA CYS A 52 -0.40 23.23 0.66
C CYS A 52 -0.95 23.19 2.09
N SER A 53 -0.54 24.12 2.94
CA SER A 53 -0.90 24.26 4.37
C SER A 53 -0.66 23.00 5.22
N GLY A 54 0.13 22.05 4.72
CA GLY A 54 0.35 20.73 5.35
C GLY A 54 -0.76 19.71 5.14
N HIS A 55 -1.86 20.08 4.45
CA HIS A 55 -3.03 19.24 4.20
C HIS A 55 -3.20 18.88 2.72
N GLY A 56 -2.11 18.79 2.00
CA GLY A 56 -2.07 18.41 0.58
C GLY A 56 -0.66 18.41 0.03
N LYS A 57 -0.54 18.17 -1.28
CA LYS A 57 0.72 18.17 -2.02
C LYS A 57 0.51 18.79 -3.39
N ALA A 58 1.54 19.46 -3.91
CA ALA A 58 1.65 19.80 -5.33
C ALA A 58 2.56 18.77 -6.00
N TYR A 59 2.27 18.44 -7.26
CA TYR A 59 2.99 17.45 -8.04
C TYR A 59 3.48 18.03 -9.36
N LEU A 60 4.58 17.50 -9.92
CA LEU A 60 5.15 17.95 -11.20
C LEU A 60 4.19 17.77 -12.38
N ASP A 61 3.31 16.76 -12.31
CA ASP A 61 2.26 16.47 -13.27
C ASP A 61 0.89 17.00 -12.84
N GLY A 62 0.87 17.83 -11.79
CA GLY A 62 -0.36 18.40 -11.24
C GLY A 62 -1.00 19.44 -12.16
N LEU A 63 -2.31 19.66 -11.97
CA LEU A 63 -3.06 20.68 -12.71
C LEU A 63 -2.51 22.07 -12.44
N THR A 64 -2.54 22.93 -13.46
CA THR A 64 -2.22 24.35 -13.36
C THR A 64 -3.46 25.17 -13.71
N LEU A 65 -3.87 26.11 -12.86
CA LEU A 65 -5.05 26.94 -13.11
C LEU A 65 -4.78 28.04 -14.15
N ASP A 66 -3.59 28.62 -14.11
CA ASP A 66 -3.19 29.74 -14.94
C ASP A 66 -1.92 29.46 -15.80
N GLY A 67 -1.48 28.20 -15.81
CA GLY A 67 -0.29 27.76 -16.53
C GLY A 67 1.03 28.18 -15.88
N LYS A 68 1.00 28.65 -14.62
CA LYS A 68 2.20 29.12 -13.92
C LYS A 68 2.67 28.16 -12.83
N GLU A 69 1.74 27.70 -12.00
CA GLU A 69 2.06 26.87 -10.83
C GLU A 69 1.14 25.65 -10.73
N PRO A 70 1.64 24.48 -10.32
CA PRO A 70 0.80 23.34 -10.02
C PRO A 70 -0.15 23.62 -8.85
N VAL A 71 -1.39 23.13 -8.96
CA VAL A 71 -2.41 23.26 -7.93
C VAL A 71 -2.16 22.26 -6.81
N CYS A 72 -2.45 22.65 -5.58
CA CYS A 72 -2.45 21.73 -4.45
C CYS A 72 -3.56 20.68 -4.59
N GLU A 73 -3.18 19.41 -4.52
CA GLU A 73 -4.10 18.29 -4.33
C GLU A 73 -4.30 18.08 -2.83
N CYS A 74 -5.50 18.43 -2.34
CA CYS A 74 -5.77 18.44 -0.92
C CYS A 74 -6.04 17.05 -0.34
N SER A 75 -5.63 16.83 0.91
CA SER A 75 -6.07 15.69 1.72
C SER A 75 -7.59 15.68 1.84
N SER A 76 -8.17 14.51 2.11
CA SER A 76 -9.62 14.39 2.37
C SER A 76 -10.06 15.42 3.40
N CYS A 77 -11.21 16.05 3.15
CA CYS A 77 -11.80 17.05 4.05
C CYS A 77 -11.07 18.39 4.13
N TYR A 78 -10.14 18.66 3.24
CA TYR A 78 -9.52 19.98 3.08
C TYR A 78 -9.81 20.55 1.69
N GLY A 79 -9.86 21.86 1.57
CA GLY A 79 -10.18 22.58 0.34
C GLY A 79 -9.51 23.94 0.26
N GLY A 80 -9.89 24.70 -0.77
CA GLY A 80 -9.26 25.96 -1.12
C GLY A 80 -7.97 25.79 -1.91
N PRO A 81 -7.43 26.85 -2.53
CA PRO A 81 -6.27 26.77 -3.42
C PRO A 81 -4.98 26.31 -2.71
N HIS A 82 -4.94 26.45 -1.38
CA HIS A 82 -3.79 26.04 -0.56
C HIS A 82 -4.13 24.97 0.48
N CYS A 83 -5.27 24.28 0.35
CA CYS A 83 -5.72 23.25 1.29
C CYS A 83 -5.84 23.73 2.75
N SER A 84 -6.13 25.01 2.96
CA SER A 84 -6.23 25.63 4.30
C SER A 84 -7.62 25.55 4.92
N GLU A 85 -8.63 25.18 4.14
CA GLU A 85 -10.03 25.19 4.55
C GLU A 85 -10.48 23.79 4.95
N PHE A 86 -10.77 23.59 6.24
CA PHE A 86 -11.37 22.32 6.68
C PHE A 86 -12.87 22.29 6.31
N LEU A 87 -13.30 21.19 5.71
CA LEU A 87 -14.68 20.94 5.25
C LEU A 87 -15.41 20.04 6.27
N PRO A 88 -16.13 20.61 7.26
CA PRO A 88 -16.66 19.82 8.39
C PRO A 88 -17.74 18.81 7.98
N GLY A 89 -18.43 19.03 6.86
CA GLY A 89 -19.46 18.13 6.33
C GLY A 89 -18.93 16.95 5.53
N CYS A 90 -17.62 16.87 5.25
CA CYS A 90 -17.04 15.79 4.48
C CYS A 90 -17.03 14.48 5.28
N ALA A 91 -16.92 13.36 4.58
CA ALA A 91 -16.80 12.05 5.19
C ALA A 91 -15.34 11.68 5.47
N ALA A 92 -15.09 10.99 6.58
CA ALA A 92 -13.80 10.37 6.82
C ALA A 92 -13.60 9.18 5.87
N ASP A 93 -12.63 9.29 4.93
CA ASP A 93 -12.33 8.20 3.99
C ASP A 93 -11.46 7.14 4.66
N ALA A 94 -12.09 6.02 5.00
CA ALA A 94 -11.44 4.80 5.45
C ALA A 94 -11.65 3.63 4.46
N GLY A 95 -12.06 3.90 3.23
CA GLY A 95 -12.31 2.89 2.18
C GLY A 95 -11.05 2.55 1.39
N SER A 96 -10.24 3.54 1.01
CA SER A 96 -9.05 3.34 0.20
C SER A 96 -7.94 2.57 0.94
N GLY A 97 -7.26 1.69 0.20
CA GLY A 97 -6.10 0.94 0.70
C GLY A 97 -4.74 1.56 0.36
N ASP A 98 -4.68 2.83 -0.01
CA ASP A 98 -3.45 3.54 -0.35
C ASP A 98 -2.63 3.84 0.91
N PRO A 99 -1.36 3.37 1.00
CA PRO A 99 -0.59 3.47 2.24
C PRO A 99 0.09 4.84 2.38
N LEU A 100 -0.70 5.90 2.45
CA LEU A 100 -0.24 7.28 2.57
C LEU A 100 0.46 7.57 3.92
N PHE A 101 0.30 6.70 4.93
CA PHE A 101 0.99 6.81 6.21
C PHE A 101 2.53 6.77 6.07
N LEU A 102 3.06 6.31 4.93
CA LEU A 102 4.49 6.30 4.63
C LEU A 102 5.02 7.60 4.01
N GLU A 103 4.16 8.54 3.63
CA GLU A 103 4.60 9.82 3.05
C GLU A 103 5.61 10.56 3.94
N PRO A 104 5.41 10.70 5.27
CA PRO A 104 6.37 11.39 6.11
C PRO A 104 7.76 10.75 6.10
N PHE A 105 7.85 9.42 5.96
CA PHE A 105 9.12 8.72 5.78
C PHE A 105 9.81 9.15 4.48
N TRP A 106 9.05 9.19 3.37
CA TRP A 106 9.60 9.56 2.07
C TRP A 106 9.97 11.04 1.97
N MET A 107 9.27 11.92 2.66
CA MET A 107 9.66 13.33 2.79
C MET A 107 11.03 13.50 3.45
N GLN A 108 11.32 12.72 4.49
CA GLN A 108 12.63 12.70 5.14
C GLN A 108 13.73 12.12 4.25
N HIS A 109 13.37 11.30 3.28
CA HIS A 109 14.29 10.63 2.35
C HIS A 109 14.18 11.15 0.91
N ALA A 110 13.63 12.36 0.71
CA ALA A 110 13.34 12.93 -0.61
C ALA A 110 14.59 12.98 -1.50
N SER A 111 15.70 13.53 -1.02
CA SER A 111 16.96 13.64 -1.78
C SER A 111 17.52 12.28 -2.21
N LYS A 112 17.34 11.23 -1.40
CA LYS A 112 17.83 9.88 -1.70
C LYS A 112 16.91 9.11 -2.66
N SER A 113 15.62 9.41 -2.64
CA SER A 113 14.59 8.76 -3.46
C SER A 113 14.28 9.52 -4.75
N ALA A 114 14.75 10.75 -4.90
CA ALA A 114 14.54 11.56 -6.10
C ALA A 114 15.12 10.90 -7.36
N LEU A 115 14.43 11.11 -8.48
CA LEU A 115 14.85 10.69 -9.81
C LEU A 115 14.89 11.91 -10.73
N VAL A 116 16.00 12.06 -11.44
CA VAL A 116 16.15 12.99 -12.57
C VAL A 116 16.47 12.15 -13.80
N VAL A 117 15.56 12.11 -14.77
CA VAL A 117 15.63 11.22 -15.93
C VAL A 117 15.50 12.04 -17.21
N ALA A 118 16.49 11.94 -18.08
CA ALA A 118 16.46 12.59 -19.40
C ALA A 118 15.55 11.83 -20.36
N GLY A 119 14.99 12.53 -21.37
CA GLY A 119 14.07 11.96 -22.35
C GLY A 119 14.62 10.79 -23.18
N TRP A 120 15.96 10.64 -23.29
CA TRP A 120 16.59 9.51 -23.98
C TRP A 120 16.75 8.25 -23.10
N HIS A 121 16.40 8.31 -21.81
CA HIS A 121 16.55 7.19 -20.89
C HIS A 121 15.66 6.01 -21.30
N ARG A 122 16.28 4.85 -21.50
CA ARG A 122 15.58 3.56 -21.71
C ARG A 122 14.44 3.60 -22.75
N MET A 123 14.67 4.15 -23.92
CA MET A 123 13.69 4.18 -25.02
C MET A 123 13.40 2.80 -25.60
N SER A 124 14.29 1.81 -25.43
CA SER A 124 14.08 0.43 -25.90
C SER A 124 13.22 -0.39 -24.93
N TYR A 125 12.42 -1.31 -25.46
CA TYR A 125 11.69 -2.31 -24.67
C TYR A 125 12.62 -3.22 -23.86
N THR A 126 13.78 -3.60 -24.45
CA THR A 126 14.71 -4.53 -23.83
C THR A 126 16.03 -3.87 -23.44
N SER A 127 16.74 -4.50 -22.54
CA SER A 127 18.16 -4.22 -22.26
C SER A 127 19.05 -4.83 -23.34
N ALA A 128 20.37 -4.58 -23.30
CA ALA A 128 21.32 -5.10 -24.29
C ALA A 128 21.37 -6.64 -24.36
N ASP A 129 21.03 -7.30 -23.26
CA ASP A 129 20.91 -8.77 -23.14
C ASP A 129 19.53 -9.31 -23.57
N GLN A 130 18.72 -8.51 -24.21
CA GLN A 130 17.34 -8.81 -24.62
C GLN A 130 16.36 -9.03 -23.45
N SER A 131 16.74 -8.70 -22.23
CA SER A 131 15.88 -8.82 -21.06
C SER A 131 14.87 -7.67 -20.97
N TYR A 132 13.62 -8.00 -20.63
CA TYR A 132 12.57 -7.04 -20.31
C TYR A 132 12.62 -6.56 -18.85
N ILE A 133 13.40 -7.23 -18.01
CA ILE A 133 13.54 -6.89 -16.59
C ILE A 133 14.91 -6.29 -16.29
N SER A 134 14.98 -5.47 -15.24
CA SER A 134 16.22 -4.95 -14.71
C SER A 134 16.87 -6.00 -13.80
N ALA A 135 18.01 -6.56 -14.23
CA ALA A 135 18.78 -7.52 -13.42
C ALA A 135 19.20 -6.91 -12.06
N GLU A 136 19.51 -5.61 -12.05
CA GLU A 136 19.87 -4.90 -10.82
C GLU A 136 18.67 -4.80 -9.86
N LEU A 137 17.47 -4.53 -10.37
CA LEU A 137 16.25 -4.51 -9.56
C LEU A 137 15.92 -5.91 -9.01
N GLU A 138 16.06 -6.95 -9.82
CA GLU A 138 15.90 -8.33 -9.36
C GLU A 138 16.86 -8.67 -8.21
N ARG A 139 18.12 -8.28 -8.33
CA ARG A 139 19.14 -8.46 -7.30
C ARG A 139 18.75 -7.74 -5.99
N HIS A 140 18.19 -6.53 -6.10
CA HIS A 140 17.71 -5.76 -4.94
C HIS A 140 16.49 -6.41 -4.28
N ILE A 141 15.56 -6.93 -5.06
CA ILE A 141 14.40 -7.69 -4.55
C ILE A 141 14.87 -8.91 -3.76
N ARG A 142 15.79 -9.70 -4.30
CA ARG A 142 16.35 -10.87 -3.60
C ARG A 142 17.06 -10.48 -2.29
N LYS A 143 17.85 -9.40 -2.33
CA LYS A 143 18.53 -8.85 -1.14
C LYS A 143 17.52 -8.39 -0.08
N LEU A 144 16.44 -7.72 -0.49
CA LEU A 144 15.37 -7.28 0.39
C LEU A 144 14.74 -8.47 1.13
N HIS A 145 14.33 -9.51 0.40
CA HIS A 145 13.75 -10.71 1.01
C HIS A 145 14.73 -11.43 1.94
N ALA A 146 16.01 -11.47 1.60
CA ALA A 146 17.04 -12.04 2.46
C ALA A 146 17.22 -11.27 3.76
N ILE A 147 17.17 -9.91 3.73
CA ILE A 147 17.27 -9.06 4.92
C ILE A 147 16.02 -9.18 5.79
N VAL A 148 14.84 -9.12 5.18
CA VAL A 148 13.55 -9.17 5.91
C VAL A 148 13.26 -10.60 6.42
N GLY A 149 13.75 -11.61 5.72
CA GLY A 149 13.50 -13.01 6.05
C GLY A 149 12.03 -13.42 5.85
N ASN A 150 11.31 -12.76 4.93
CA ASN A 150 9.88 -13.00 4.72
C ASN A 150 9.57 -13.93 3.54
N ALA A 151 10.53 -14.22 2.65
CA ALA A 151 10.31 -15.15 1.55
C ALA A 151 11.62 -15.83 1.12
N VAL A 152 11.51 -17.09 0.72
CA VAL A 152 12.59 -17.85 0.08
C VAL A 152 12.64 -17.46 -1.40
N THR A 153 13.77 -16.86 -1.85
CA THR A 153 13.99 -16.44 -3.24
C THR A 153 15.13 -17.20 -3.91
N GLY A 154 15.98 -17.88 -3.15
CA GLY A 154 17.06 -18.73 -3.68
C GLY A 154 16.49 -19.90 -4.49
N GLY A 155 17.02 -20.14 -5.71
CA GLY A 155 16.53 -21.19 -6.61
C GLY A 155 15.10 -20.97 -7.10
N ARG A 156 14.60 -19.72 -7.09
CA ARG A 156 13.27 -19.34 -7.56
C ARG A 156 13.37 -18.38 -8.75
N TYR A 157 12.36 -18.39 -9.59
CA TYR A 157 12.18 -17.46 -10.70
C TYR A 157 11.44 -16.21 -10.23
N ILE A 158 11.78 -15.05 -10.82
CA ILE A 158 11.10 -13.79 -10.52
C ILE A 158 10.45 -13.24 -11.80
N VAL A 159 9.15 -12.96 -11.73
CA VAL A 159 8.37 -12.30 -12.79
C VAL A 159 8.01 -10.90 -12.32
N PHE A 160 8.25 -9.88 -13.15
CA PHE A 160 7.79 -8.53 -12.89
C PHE A 160 6.38 -8.32 -13.46
N GLY A 161 5.59 -7.49 -12.79
CA GLY A 161 4.23 -7.15 -13.21
C GLY A 161 3.86 -5.71 -12.90
N ALA A 162 2.87 -5.19 -13.63
CA ALA A 162 2.25 -3.88 -13.38
C ALA A 162 1.41 -3.90 -12.09
N GLY A 163 2.09 -4.06 -10.95
CA GLY A 163 1.51 -4.31 -9.65
C GLY A 163 1.06 -5.77 -9.49
N SER A 164 0.58 -6.11 -8.28
CA SER A 164 0.10 -7.46 -7.99
C SER A 164 -1.11 -7.86 -8.83
N THR A 165 -1.96 -6.92 -9.26
CA THR A 165 -3.16 -7.21 -10.05
C THR A 165 -2.85 -7.95 -11.35
N GLN A 166 -1.87 -7.48 -12.13
CA GLN A 166 -1.45 -8.18 -13.36
C GLN A 166 -0.85 -9.55 -13.05
N LEU A 167 -0.05 -9.65 -11.98
CA LEU A 167 0.58 -10.92 -11.57
C LEU A 167 -0.42 -11.97 -11.10
N LEU A 168 -1.49 -11.56 -10.41
CA LEU A 168 -2.59 -12.44 -10.01
C LEU A 168 -3.28 -13.02 -11.25
N ASN A 169 -3.59 -12.19 -12.26
CA ASN A 169 -4.15 -12.65 -13.53
C ASN A 169 -3.20 -13.59 -14.28
N ALA A 170 -1.92 -13.22 -14.37
CA ALA A 170 -0.90 -14.03 -15.01
C ALA A 170 -0.76 -15.42 -14.34
N ALA A 171 -0.85 -15.47 -13.00
CA ALA A 171 -0.79 -16.71 -12.25
C ALA A 171 -2.02 -17.60 -12.50
N VAL A 172 -3.24 -17.04 -12.50
CA VAL A 172 -4.45 -17.80 -12.83
C VAL A 172 -4.37 -18.35 -14.25
N HIS A 173 -3.98 -17.51 -15.23
CA HIS A 173 -3.79 -17.95 -16.62
C HIS A 173 -2.74 -19.06 -16.71
N ALA A 174 -1.59 -18.92 -16.05
CA ALA A 174 -0.51 -19.92 -16.10
C ALA A 174 -0.93 -21.27 -15.48
N LEU A 175 -1.75 -21.26 -14.43
CA LEU A 175 -2.22 -22.46 -13.74
C LEU A 175 -3.45 -23.10 -14.38
N SER A 176 -4.29 -22.33 -15.07
CA SER A 176 -5.49 -22.82 -15.76
C SER A 176 -5.19 -23.45 -17.11
N SER A 177 -4.11 -23.00 -17.79
CA SER A 177 -3.71 -23.49 -19.11
C SER A 177 -3.26 -24.95 -19.03
N HIS A 178 -4.17 -25.89 -19.06
CA HIS A 178 -3.86 -27.31 -19.18
C HIS A 178 -4.16 -27.83 -20.58
N ASN A 179 -3.14 -28.52 -21.13
CA ASN A 179 -3.17 -29.46 -22.25
C ASN A 179 -4.45 -29.41 -23.12
N SER A 180 -4.25 -28.98 -24.31
CA SER A 180 -5.03 -29.00 -25.57
C SER A 180 -5.96 -30.20 -25.85
N SER A 181 -6.48 -30.88 -24.84
CA SER A 181 -7.59 -31.79 -25.03
C SER A 181 -8.92 -31.04 -24.87
N SER A 182 -9.65 -30.95 -25.92
CA SER A 182 -10.92 -30.26 -26.11
C SER A 182 -12.08 -30.69 -25.20
N SER A 183 -11.81 -31.31 -24.05
CA SER A 183 -12.82 -31.85 -23.13
C SER A 183 -12.57 -31.53 -21.64
N SER A 184 -11.59 -30.68 -21.29
CA SER A 184 -11.36 -30.35 -19.89
C SER A 184 -12.29 -29.22 -19.41
N SER A 185 -12.95 -29.43 -18.28
CA SER A 185 -13.74 -28.37 -17.63
C SER A 185 -12.86 -27.17 -17.22
N PRO A 186 -13.37 -25.93 -17.25
CA PRO A 186 -12.64 -24.77 -16.76
C PRO A 186 -12.12 -24.95 -15.32
N ALA A 187 -10.94 -24.42 -15.03
CA ALA A 187 -10.41 -24.43 -13.67
C ALA A 187 -11.32 -23.63 -12.72
N SER A 188 -11.58 -24.18 -11.55
CA SER A 188 -12.35 -23.49 -10.50
C SER A 188 -11.45 -22.58 -9.70
N VAL A 189 -11.64 -21.26 -9.84
CA VAL A 189 -10.92 -20.25 -9.05
C VAL A 189 -11.74 -19.93 -7.80
N VAL A 190 -11.12 -20.00 -6.62
CA VAL A 190 -11.77 -19.82 -5.33
C VAL A 190 -10.94 -18.97 -4.40
N ALA A 191 -11.58 -18.46 -3.33
CA ALA A 191 -10.90 -17.79 -2.22
C ALA A 191 -11.73 -17.97 -0.94
N SER A 192 -11.07 -18.07 0.22
CA SER A 192 -11.76 -18.24 1.50
C SER A 192 -12.32 -16.91 2.02
N ILE A 193 -13.60 -16.88 2.38
CA ILE A 193 -14.28 -15.71 2.95
C ILE A 193 -13.71 -15.37 4.34
N PRO A 194 -13.43 -14.07 4.63
CA PRO A 194 -13.49 -12.92 3.72
C PRO A 194 -12.26 -12.85 2.82
N TYR A 195 -12.44 -12.50 1.54
CA TYR A 195 -11.36 -12.42 0.55
C TYR A 195 -11.28 -11.04 -0.11
N TYR A 196 -10.14 -10.73 -0.70
CA TYR A 196 -9.96 -9.48 -1.46
C TYR A 196 -10.87 -9.45 -2.68
N ASN A 197 -11.76 -8.48 -2.74
CA ASN A 197 -12.85 -8.39 -3.71
C ASN A 197 -12.42 -8.41 -5.19
N TYR A 198 -11.21 -7.96 -5.50
CA TYR A 198 -10.72 -7.97 -6.88
C TYR A 198 -10.44 -9.37 -7.42
N TYR A 199 -10.32 -10.40 -6.59
CA TYR A 199 -10.16 -11.78 -7.09
C TYR A 199 -11.35 -12.21 -7.94
N GLN A 200 -12.55 -11.99 -7.45
CA GLN A 200 -13.77 -12.26 -8.22
C GLN A 200 -13.86 -11.33 -9.43
N ILE A 201 -13.77 -10.01 -9.21
CA ILE A 201 -13.97 -9.00 -10.25
C ILE A 201 -13.04 -9.24 -11.44
N GLN A 202 -11.73 -9.42 -11.20
CA GLN A 202 -10.77 -9.61 -12.27
C GLN A 202 -10.93 -10.97 -12.97
N THR A 203 -11.25 -12.05 -12.21
CA THR A 203 -11.45 -13.39 -12.79
C THR A 203 -12.67 -13.40 -13.72
N GLU A 204 -13.77 -12.76 -13.33
CA GLU A 204 -14.98 -12.66 -14.13
C GLU A 204 -14.86 -11.68 -15.31
N PHE A 205 -14.06 -10.61 -15.15
CA PHE A 205 -13.89 -9.57 -16.17
C PHE A 205 -13.36 -10.13 -17.49
N PHE A 206 -12.41 -11.05 -17.45
CA PHE A 206 -11.79 -11.62 -18.65
C PHE A 206 -12.68 -12.65 -19.38
N ARG A 207 -13.76 -13.12 -18.73
CA ARG A 207 -14.68 -14.10 -19.30
C ARG A 207 -13.95 -15.27 -19.98
N SER A 208 -12.89 -15.77 -19.33
CA SER A 208 -12.08 -16.83 -19.88
C SER A 208 -12.88 -18.14 -19.99
N MET A 209 -12.59 -18.91 -21.02
CA MET A 209 -13.10 -20.29 -21.13
C MET A 209 -12.30 -21.29 -20.31
N ASP A 210 -11.10 -20.91 -19.86
CA ASP A 210 -10.16 -21.79 -19.17
C ASP A 210 -10.35 -21.81 -17.66
N TYR A 211 -11.01 -20.79 -17.09
CA TYR A 211 -11.24 -20.68 -15.64
C TYR A 211 -12.50 -19.88 -15.33
N VAL A 212 -13.07 -20.13 -14.14
CA VAL A 212 -14.27 -19.45 -13.65
C VAL A 212 -14.19 -19.27 -12.14
N PHE A 213 -14.60 -18.11 -11.62
CA PHE A 213 -14.68 -17.88 -10.18
C PHE A 213 -15.88 -18.64 -9.58
N ARG A 214 -15.62 -19.43 -8.51
CA ARG A 214 -16.62 -20.28 -7.84
C ARG A 214 -16.95 -19.85 -6.41
N GLY A 215 -16.39 -18.75 -5.93
CA GLY A 215 -16.68 -18.23 -4.61
C GLY A 215 -15.81 -18.81 -3.50
N ASP A 216 -16.47 -19.23 -2.40
CA ASP A 216 -15.79 -19.65 -1.19
C ASP A 216 -15.08 -20.99 -1.32
N ALA A 217 -13.79 -21.00 -0.99
CA ALA A 217 -12.96 -22.20 -0.97
C ALA A 217 -13.48 -23.30 -0.01
N SER A 218 -14.16 -22.91 1.07
CA SER A 218 -14.71 -23.85 2.06
C SER A 218 -15.78 -24.78 1.48
N LEU A 219 -16.44 -24.36 0.39
CA LEU A 219 -17.46 -25.15 -0.31
C LEU A 219 -16.88 -26.26 -1.16
N LEU A 220 -15.56 -26.24 -1.39
CA LEU A 220 -14.87 -27.17 -2.27
C LEU A 220 -13.96 -28.17 -1.55
N GLN A 221 -14.14 -28.42 -0.25
CA GLN A 221 -13.29 -29.31 0.55
C GLN A 221 -13.33 -30.79 0.12
N ASN A 222 -14.32 -31.22 -0.67
CA ASN A 222 -14.50 -32.60 -1.14
C ASN A 222 -14.49 -32.72 -2.66
N ILE A 223 -13.43 -32.23 -3.31
CA ILE A 223 -13.34 -32.22 -4.78
C ILE A 223 -12.85 -33.58 -5.29
N SER A 224 -13.44 -34.04 -6.40
CA SER A 224 -12.94 -35.19 -7.14
C SER A 224 -11.53 -34.89 -7.69
N ASP A 225 -10.66 -35.86 -7.74
CA ASP A 225 -9.28 -35.77 -8.27
C ASP A 225 -9.18 -35.20 -9.69
N ALA A 226 -10.29 -35.17 -10.42
CA ALA A 226 -10.37 -34.67 -11.80
C ALA A 226 -10.50 -33.13 -11.92
N THR A 227 -10.80 -32.42 -10.84
CA THR A 227 -11.10 -30.97 -10.91
C THR A 227 -9.85 -30.13 -10.66
N ASN A 228 -9.48 -29.26 -11.61
CA ASN A 228 -8.42 -28.28 -11.41
C ASN A 228 -8.95 -27.10 -10.57
N VAL A 229 -8.34 -26.87 -9.41
CA VAL A 229 -8.71 -25.79 -8.49
C VAL A 229 -7.54 -24.85 -8.25
N ILE A 230 -7.81 -23.57 -8.34
CA ILE A 230 -6.86 -22.49 -8.08
C ILE A 230 -7.40 -21.65 -6.91
N GLU A 231 -6.72 -21.69 -5.77
CA GLU A 231 -7.11 -20.92 -4.60
C GLU A 231 -6.26 -19.64 -4.47
N PHE A 232 -6.91 -18.49 -4.37
CA PHE A 232 -6.25 -17.28 -3.91
C PHE A 232 -6.16 -17.26 -2.39
N VAL A 233 -4.94 -17.08 -1.86
CA VAL A 233 -4.66 -17.01 -0.44
C VAL A 233 -3.99 -15.69 -0.10
N THR A 234 -4.75 -14.73 0.42
CA THR A 234 -4.18 -13.49 0.93
C THR A 234 -3.62 -13.71 2.33
N SER A 235 -2.34 -13.43 2.56
CA SER A 235 -1.73 -13.68 3.86
C SER A 235 -0.54 -12.72 4.12
N PRO A 236 -0.67 -11.70 4.98
CA PRO A 236 -1.86 -11.33 5.78
C PRO A 236 -3.07 -10.96 4.93
N ASN A 237 -4.24 -11.32 5.40
CA ASN A 237 -5.48 -11.16 4.67
C ASN A 237 -5.94 -9.70 4.56
N ASN A 238 -6.60 -9.39 3.49
CA ASN A 238 -7.42 -8.23 3.30
C ASN A 238 -8.87 -8.72 3.16
N PRO A 239 -9.75 -8.53 4.20
CA PRO A 239 -9.78 -7.34 5.07
C PRO A 239 -9.27 -7.51 6.51
N ASP A 240 -9.13 -8.73 7.05
CA ASP A 240 -9.06 -8.97 8.50
C ASP A 240 -7.63 -9.15 9.06
N GLY A 241 -6.60 -9.10 8.21
CA GLY A 241 -5.20 -9.17 8.62
C GLY A 241 -4.70 -10.53 9.12
N GLN A 242 -5.51 -11.61 9.04
CA GLN A 242 -5.11 -12.95 9.47
C GLN A 242 -4.07 -13.56 8.55
N LEU A 243 -3.21 -14.42 9.11
CA LEU A 243 -2.24 -15.20 8.32
C LEU A 243 -2.91 -16.48 7.84
N ASN A 244 -3.46 -16.43 6.63
CA ASN A 244 -4.18 -17.54 6.04
C ASN A 244 -3.23 -18.57 5.37
N LYS A 245 -3.74 -19.79 5.27
CA LYS A 245 -3.16 -20.88 4.48
C LYS A 245 -4.20 -21.39 3.50
N ALA A 246 -3.74 -22.09 2.46
CA ALA A 246 -4.66 -22.72 1.51
C ALA A 246 -5.54 -23.76 2.23
N ASN A 247 -6.84 -23.72 1.92
CA ASN A 247 -7.84 -24.66 2.43
C ASN A 247 -8.04 -25.84 1.50
N VAL A 248 -7.93 -25.60 0.19
CA VAL A 248 -8.10 -26.67 -0.80
C VAL A 248 -6.83 -27.49 -0.90
N GLN A 249 -6.98 -28.82 -0.80
CA GLN A 249 -5.89 -29.79 -0.88
C GLN A 249 -6.21 -30.85 -1.94
N GLY A 250 -5.18 -31.38 -2.57
CA GLY A 250 -5.30 -32.43 -3.59
C GLY A 250 -4.25 -32.29 -4.69
N PRO A 251 -4.11 -33.29 -5.57
CA PRO A 251 -3.08 -33.32 -6.60
C PRO A 251 -3.26 -32.21 -7.65
N ASN A 252 -4.51 -31.79 -7.89
CA ASN A 252 -4.88 -30.75 -8.86
C ASN A 252 -5.22 -29.40 -8.18
N ALA A 253 -5.02 -29.28 -6.88
CA ALA A 253 -5.17 -28.02 -6.15
C ALA A 253 -3.89 -27.19 -6.24
N LYS A 254 -4.00 -25.93 -6.63
CA LYS A 254 -2.91 -24.96 -6.71
C LYS A 254 -3.27 -23.72 -5.89
N ALA A 255 -2.31 -23.14 -5.20
CA ALA A 255 -2.50 -21.93 -4.42
C ALA A 255 -1.65 -20.78 -4.96
N ILE A 256 -2.26 -19.59 -5.10
CA ILE A 256 -1.59 -18.32 -5.38
C ILE A 256 -1.58 -17.53 -4.10
N TYR A 257 -0.41 -17.36 -3.50
CA TYR A 257 -0.26 -16.59 -2.27
C TYR A 257 -0.05 -15.10 -2.57
N ASP A 258 -1.04 -14.29 -2.27
CA ASP A 258 -0.94 -12.84 -2.27
C ASP A 258 -0.27 -12.39 -0.95
N ARG A 259 1.03 -12.06 -1.04
CA ARG A 259 1.89 -11.67 0.07
C ARG A 259 2.14 -10.17 0.13
N VAL A 260 1.31 -9.33 -0.51
CA VAL A 260 1.53 -7.87 -0.60
C VAL A 260 1.61 -7.18 0.77
N TYR A 261 0.99 -7.75 1.81
CA TYR A 261 1.06 -7.27 3.20
C TYR A 261 2.05 -8.04 4.07
N TYR A 262 2.79 -9.03 3.56
CA TYR A 262 3.70 -9.84 4.36
C TYR A 262 5.04 -9.13 4.63
N TRP A 263 4.92 -7.97 5.28
CA TRP A 263 6.02 -7.08 5.63
C TRP A 263 6.00 -6.72 7.13
N PRO A 264 7.18 -6.45 7.74
CA PRO A 264 7.29 -6.18 9.17
C PRO A 264 6.40 -5.04 9.70
N HIS A 265 6.04 -4.07 8.88
CA HIS A 265 5.16 -2.98 9.33
C HIS A 265 3.70 -3.39 9.49
N PHE A 266 3.21 -4.46 8.84
CA PHE A 266 1.82 -4.91 8.94
C PHE A 266 1.65 -6.16 9.77
N THR A 267 2.66 -7.07 9.80
CA THR A 267 2.55 -8.34 10.50
C THR A 267 3.90 -8.78 11.06
N ALA A 268 3.88 -9.66 12.05
CA ALA A 268 5.08 -10.38 12.44
C ALA A 268 5.51 -11.32 11.31
N ILE A 269 6.82 -11.46 11.13
CA ILE A 269 7.41 -12.44 10.20
C ILE A 269 7.91 -13.61 11.05
N PRO A 270 7.14 -14.68 11.23
CA PRO A 270 7.55 -15.83 12.03
C PRO A 270 8.58 -16.69 11.31
N THR A 271 8.43 -16.84 9.99
CA THR A 271 9.30 -17.65 9.12
C THR A 271 9.26 -17.12 7.70
N PRO A 272 10.28 -17.38 6.87
CA PRO A 272 10.19 -17.10 5.44
C PRO A 272 9.06 -17.91 4.79
N ALA A 273 8.22 -17.26 4.01
CA ALA A 273 7.26 -17.95 3.16
C ALA A 273 7.99 -18.73 2.05
N ASN A 274 7.50 -19.90 1.73
CA ASN A 274 8.11 -20.82 0.75
C ASN A 274 7.07 -21.49 -0.16
N ASP A 275 6.03 -20.73 -0.51
CA ASP A 275 4.92 -21.21 -1.34
C ASP A 275 5.35 -21.30 -2.82
N ASP A 276 4.59 -22.02 -3.63
CA ASP A 276 4.93 -22.26 -5.04
C ASP A 276 4.83 -20.99 -5.87
N ILE A 277 3.85 -20.13 -5.58
CA ILE A 277 3.70 -18.78 -6.16
C ILE A 277 3.43 -17.79 -5.03
N MET A 278 4.30 -16.79 -4.91
CA MET A 278 4.17 -15.71 -3.94
C MET A 278 4.21 -14.36 -4.67
N ILE A 279 3.23 -13.50 -4.45
CA ILE A 279 3.10 -12.21 -5.12
C ILE A 279 3.33 -11.07 -4.13
N PHE A 280 4.18 -10.12 -4.52
CA PHE A 280 4.55 -8.93 -3.75
C PHE A 280 4.43 -7.67 -4.62
N ALA A 281 4.31 -6.50 -3.99
CA ALA A 281 4.30 -5.22 -4.69
C ALA A 281 4.88 -4.10 -3.83
N ILE A 282 5.48 -3.09 -4.48
CA ILE A 282 5.91 -1.87 -3.79
C ILE A 282 4.71 -1.06 -3.25
N SER A 283 3.52 -1.28 -3.80
CA SER A 283 2.29 -0.60 -3.36
C SER A 283 2.09 -0.64 -1.85
N LYS A 284 2.38 -1.79 -1.21
CA LYS A 284 2.20 -1.97 0.23
C LYS A 284 3.52 -1.94 1.00
N LEU A 285 4.63 -2.33 0.36
CA LEU A 285 5.96 -2.27 0.95
C LEU A 285 6.41 -0.82 1.22
N THR A 286 6.29 0.03 0.22
CA THR A 286 6.85 1.40 0.22
C THR A 286 5.80 2.51 0.06
N GLY A 287 4.53 2.17 -0.13
CA GLY A 287 3.46 3.14 -0.34
C GLY A 287 3.25 3.57 -1.79
N HIS A 288 4.15 3.20 -2.71
CA HIS A 288 4.12 3.64 -4.10
C HIS A 288 3.10 2.85 -4.95
N ALA A 289 1.82 2.89 -4.55
CA ALA A 289 0.75 2.18 -5.26
C ALA A 289 0.57 2.67 -6.70
N GLY A 290 0.70 3.97 -6.95
CA GLY A 290 0.60 4.59 -8.27
C GLY A 290 1.74 4.24 -9.22
N SER A 291 2.89 3.77 -8.74
CA SER A 291 4.03 3.37 -9.60
C SER A 291 3.81 2.04 -10.33
N ARG A 292 2.77 1.32 -10.02
CA ARG A 292 2.34 0.07 -10.67
C ARG A 292 3.47 -0.93 -10.88
N PHE A 293 4.19 -1.29 -9.81
CA PHE A 293 5.25 -2.29 -9.84
C PHE A 293 5.05 -3.37 -8.78
N GLY A 294 5.18 -4.63 -9.21
CA GLY A 294 5.16 -5.81 -8.35
C GLY A 294 6.02 -6.94 -8.93
N TRP A 295 6.20 -7.98 -8.15
CA TRP A 295 6.90 -9.19 -8.58
C TRP A 295 6.26 -10.44 -7.99
N ALA A 296 6.35 -11.53 -8.75
CA ALA A 296 6.03 -12.87 -8.29
C ALA A 296 7.31 -13.67 -8.09
N VAL A 297 7.38 -14.46 -7.02
CA VAL A 297 8.42 -15.46 -6.76
C VAL A 297 7.81 -16.83 -7.06
N VAL A 298 8.32 -17.51 -8.09
CA VAL A 298 7.73 -18.72 -8.66
C VAL A 298 8.71 -19.89 -8.54
N LYS A 299 8.23 -21.05 -8.15
CA LYS A 299 9.04 -22.26 -7.98
C LYS A 299 9.19 -23.05 -9.28
N ASP A 300 8.09 -23.24 -9.97
CA ASP A 300 8.02 -24.03 -11.19
C ASP A 300 8.39 -23.21 -12.42
N GLU A 301 9.33 -23.74 -13.24
CA GLU A 301 9.84 -23.07 -14.43
C GLU A 301 8.77 -22.89 -15.51
N SER A 302 7.90 -23.90 -15.70
CA SER A 302 6.84 -23.84 -16.71
C SER A 302 5.81 -22.77 -16.35
N VAL A 303 5.46 -22.66 -15.06
CA VAL A 303 4.58 -21.58 -14.56
C VAL A 303 5.24 -20.22 -14.73
N PHE A 304 6.54 -20.10 -14.40
CA PHE A 304 7.30 -18.88 -14.62
C PHE A 304 7.26 -18.44 -16.09
N GLN A 305 7.54 -19.34 -17.03
CA GLN A 305 7.54 -19.04 -18.46
C GLN A 305 6.18 -18.56 -18.96
N LYS A 306 5.09 -19.22 -18.51
CA LYS A 306 3.72 -18.83 -18.85
C LYS A 306 3.36 -17.43 -18.27
N MET A 307 3.72 -17.17 -17.02
CA MET A 307 3.50 -15.86 -16.42
C MET A 307 4.32 -14.75 -17.11
N ALA A 308 5.59 -15.02 -17.44
CA ALA A 308 6.44 -14.09 -18.17
C ALA A 308 5.89 -13.79 -19.58
N MET A 309 5.42 -14.84 -20.28
CA MET A 309 4.77 -14.68 -21.59
C MET A 309 3.46 -13.88 -21.48
N TYR A 310 2.66 -14.13 -20.46
CA TYR A 310 1.44 -13.34 -20.21
C TYR A 310 1.76 -11.83 -20.06
N THR A 311 2.73 -11.49 -19.21
CA THR A 311 3.12 -10.08 -19.00
C THR A 311 3.73 -9.45 -20.25
N LEU A 312 4.41 -10.25 -21.09
CA LEU A 312 4.94 -9.78 -22.36
C LEU A 312 3.82 -9.46 -23.36
N ILE A 313 2.86 -10.35 -23.52
CA ILE A 313 1.75 -10.16 -24.48
C ILE A 313 0.81 -9.05 -24.02
N ASP A 314 0.50 -8.99 -22.72
CA ASP A 314 -0.44 -8.03 -22.14
C ASP A 314 0.08 -6.58 -22.17
N SER A 315 1.37 -6.37 -21.96
CA SER A 315 1.95 -5.02 -21.79
C SER A 315 3.35 -4.80 -22.40
N MET A 316 3.85 -5.71 -23.23
CA MET A 316 5.22 -5.67 -23.75
C MET A 316 6.28 -5.56 -22.65
N GLY A 317 6.02 -6.17 -21.52
CA GLY A 317 6.84 -6.06 -20.30
C GLY A 317 6.46 -4.85 -19.44
N ILE A 318 7.17 -4.66 -18.35
CA ILE A 318 6.85 -3.62 -17.36
C ILE A 318 7.61 -2.34 -17.70
N SER A 319 6.94 -1.19 -17.53
CA SER A 319 7.51 0.14 -17.75
C SER A 319 8.92 0.25 -17.16
N ARG A 320 9.87 0.73 -18.01
CA ARG A 320 11.26 0.95 -17.59
C ARG A 320 11.37 2.02 -16.51
N ASP A 321 10.49 3.02 -16.53
CA ASP A 321 10.44 4.07 -15.53
C ASP A 321 9.89 3.55 -14.21
N ALA A 322 8.87 2.65 -14.24
CA ALA A 322 8.37 1.97 -13.05
C ALA A 322 9.46 1.08 -12.41
N GLN A 323 10.24 0.35 -13.23
CA GLN A 323 11.37 -0.45 -12.73
C GLN A 323 12.47 0.43 -12.11
N LEU A 324 12.81 1.56 -12.75
CA LEU A 324 13.80 2.50 -12.24
C LEU A 324 13.33 3.14 -10.92
N ARG A 325 12.06 3.56 -10.87
CA ARG A 325 11.45 4.08 -9.64
C ARG A 325 11.52 3.03 -8.53
N ALA A 326 11.12 1.80 -8.81
CA ALA A 326 11.18 0.70 -7.85
C ALA A 326 12.62 0.45 -7.35
N LEU A 327 13.60 0.41 -8.26
CA LEU A 327 15.01 0.27 -7.89
C LEU A 327 15.49 1.39 -6.97
N LYS A 328 15.13 2.64 -7.29
CA LYS A 328 15.54 3.80 -6.49
C LYS A 328 14.95 3.77 -5.09
N VAL A 329 13.64 3.47 -4.96
CA VAL A 329 13.00 3.31 -3.64
C VAL A 329 13.58 2.12 -2.86
N LEU A 330 13.83 0.98 -3.52
CA LEU A 330 14.44 -0.18 -2.85
C LEU A 330 15.88 0.09 -2.39
N ASN A 331 16.64 0.92 -3.10
CA ASN A 331 17.96 1.37 -2.63
C ASN A 331 17.83 2.07 -1.27
N VAL A 332 16.89 3.00 -1.13
CA VAL A 332 16.63 3.68 0.15
C VAL A 332 16.19 2.70 1.23
N VAL A 333 15.28 1.77 0.89
CA VAL A 333 14.84 0.73 1.84
C VAL A 333 16.00 -0.14 2.34
N LEU A 334 16.98 -0.43 1.47
CA LEU A 334 18.12 -1.29 1.81
C LEU A 334 19.27 -0.55 2.52
N GLU A 335 19.25 0.77 2.56
CA GLU A 335 20.18 1.56 3.36
C GLU A 335 20.07 1.24 4.87
N GLY A 336 21.10 1.50 5.64
CA GLY A 336 21.08 1.28 7.09
C GLY A 336 20.77 -0.15 7.55
N GLY A 337 20.94 -1.15 6.64
CA GLY A 337 20.59 -2.54 6.92
C GLY A 337 19.12 -2.88 6.74
N GLY A 338 18.37 -2.03 6.05
CA GLY A 338 16.99 -2.30 5.64
C GLY A 338 15.96 -2.26 6.76
N LYS A 339 16.17 -1.43 7.81
CA LYS A 339 15.30 -1.41 9.00
C LYS A 339 14.38 -0.19 9.07
N ASP A 340 14.82 0.95 8.62
CA ASP A 340 14.25 2.25 8.94
C ASP A 340 12.76 2.35 8.53
N ILE A 341 12.42 1.98 7.30
CA ILE A 341 11.03 2.01 6.83
C ILE A 341 10.13 1.05 7.61
N PHE A 342 10.64 -0.13 7.99
CA PHE A 342 9.87 -1.11 8.73
C PHE A 342 9.66 -0.71 10.19
N GLU A 343 10.64 -0.07 10.81
CA GLU A 343 10.50 0.48 12.17
C GLU A 343 9.54 1.67 12.18
N PHE A 344 9.68 2.59 11.23
CA PHE A 344 8.74 3.71 11.07
C PHE A 344 7.32 3.19 10.85
N GLY A 345 7.15 2.30 9.87
CA GLY A 345 5.84 1.77 9.52
C GLY A 345 5.20 0.96 10.64
N TYR A 346 5.96 0.09 11.31
CA TYR A 346 5.47 -0.67 12.46
C TYR A 346 5.02 0.24 13.61
N ASN A 347 5.83 1.21 13.98
CA ASN A 347 5.51 2.12 15.08
C ASN A 347 4.24 2.94 14.78
N THR A 348 4.07 3.39 13.55
CA THR A 348 2.88 4.13 13.11
C THR A 348 1.64 3.23 13.15
N MET A 349 1.69 2.06 12.51
CA MET A 349 0.54 1.16 12.42
C MET A 349 0.14 0.57 13.76
N ARG A 350 1.12 0.22 14.61
CA ARG A 350 0.86 -0.23 15.99
C ARG A 350 0.12 0.84 16.80
N LYS A 351 0.58 2.10 16.76
CA LYS A 351 -0.07 3.21 17.46
C LYS A 351 -1.49 3.46 16.95
N ARG A 352 -1.70 3.36 15.63
CA ARG A 352 -3.04 3.50 15.03
C ARG A 352 -3.98 2.39 15.48
N TRP A 353 -3.51 1.14 15.46
CA TRP A 353 -4.26 0.00 15.93
C TRP A 353 -4.63 0.12 17.41
N GLU A 354 -3.67 0.50 18.26
CA GLU A 354 -3.86 0.70 19.69
C GLU A 354 -4.92 1.79 19.98
N LYS A 355 -4.81 2.95 19.33
CA LYS A 355 -5.79 4.04 19.48
C LYS A 355 -7.20 3.61 19.08
N LEU A 356 -7.35 2.97 17.90
CA LEU A 356 -8.65 2.50 17.44
C LEU A 356 -9.22 1.41 18.37
N SER A 357 -8.40 0.45 18.77
CA SER A 357 -8.81 -0.62 19.68
C SER A 357 -9.30 -0.07 21.01
N ASN A 358 -8.63 0.94 21.57
CA ASN A 358 -9.04 1.59 22.80
C ASN A 358 -10.40 2.29 22.65
N VAL A 359 -10.65 2.99 21.53
CA VAL A 359 -11.95 3.64 21.27
C VAL A 359 -13.07 2.61 21.19
N LEU A 360 -12.88 1.51 20.46
CA LEU A 360 -13.93 0.53 20.23
C LEU A 360 -14.08 -0.48 21.40
N SER A 361 -13.04 -0.67 22.23
CA SER A 361 -13.08 -1.62 23.36
C SER A 361 -14.15 -1.33 24.41
N VAL A 362 -14.62 -0.10 24.47
CA VAL A 362 -15.62 0.36 25.44
C VAL A 362 -17.04 0.42 24.84
N SER A 363 -17.20 0.01 23.58
CA SER A 363 -18.50 -0.10 22.90
C SER A 363 -19.08 -1.51 23.09
N ASN A 364 -20.40 -1.60 23.25
CA ASN A 364 -21.16 -2.84 23.16
C ASN A 364 -21.82 -3.02 21.77
N ARG A 365 -21.60 -2.06 20.89
CA ARG A 365 -22.18 -2.03 19.55
C ARG A 365 -21.22 -2.52 18.48
N PHE A 366 -19.91 -2.28 18.70
CA PHE A 366 -18.86 -2.57 17.74
C PHE A 366 -17.81 -3.50 18.35
N SER A 367 -17.33 -4.44 17.55
CA SER A 367 -16.17 -5.27 17.91
C SER A 367 -15.14 -5.32 16.79
N LEU A 368 -13.91 -5.65 17.14
CA LEU A 368 -12.78 -5.78 16.21
C LEU A 368 -12.30 -7.23 16.12
N GLN A 369 -11.68 -7.58 15.00
CA GLN A 369 -10.90 -8.81 14.90
C GLN A 369 -9.83 -8.86 16.00
N LYS A 370 -9.56 -10.06 16.49
CA LYS A 370 -8.59 -10.27 17.57
C LYS A 370 -7.24 -10.71 17.01
N PHE A 371 -6.19 -10.14 17.55
CA PHE A 371 -4.81 -10.55 17.28
C PHE A 371 -4.09 -10.84 18.59
N ALA A 372 -3.26 -11.88 18.56
CA ALA A 372 -2.29 -12.13 19.63
C ALA A 372 -0.91 -11.55 19.21
N PRO A 373 -0.12 -11.05 20.19
CA PRO A 373 1.28 -10.72 19.95
C PRO A 373 2.03 -11.95 19.40
N LYS A 374 2.89 -11.72 18.38
CA LYS A 374 3.63 -12.81 17.72
C LYS A 374 5.12 -12.48 17.65
N HIS A 375 5.96 -13.51 17.74
CA HIS A 375 7.39 -13.35 17.52
C HIS A 375 7.67 -12.96 16.07
N CYS A 376 8.54 -11.98 15.87
CA CYS A 376 8.99 -11.51 14.58
C CYS A 376 10.49 -11.74 14.45
N THR A 377 10.90 -12.58 13.52
CA THR A 377 12.32 -12.89 13.27
C THR A 377 13.11 -11.67 12.82
N PHE A 378 12.50 -10.80 12.01
CA PHE A 378 13.13 -9.56 11.55
C PHE A 378 13.50 -8.62 12.71
N PHE A 379 12.55 -8.37 13.64
CA PHE A 379 12.81 -7.54 14.82
C PHE A 379 13.44 -8.31 16.00
N LYS A 380 13.56 -9.63 15.90
CA LYS A 380 14.06 -10.53 16.96
C LYS A 380 13.35 -10.36 18.31
N LYS A 381 12.07 -10.06 18.29
CA LYS A 381 11.21 -9.85 19.47
C LYS A 381 9.76 -10.18 19.19
N THR A 382 9.00 -10.43 20.25
CA THR A 382 7.55 -10.42 20.19
C THR A 382 7.04 -8.99 19.96
N ARG A 383 6.08 -8.83 19.10
CA ARG A 383 5.53 -7.52 18.73
C ARG A 383 4.01 -7.50 18.81
N GLU A 384 3.49 -6.32 19.13
CA GLU A 384 2.07 -6.03 19.12
C GLU A 384 1.50 -5.97 17.69
N PRO A 385 0.18 -6.17 17.53
CA PRO A 385 -0.49 -6.08 16.25
C PRO A 385 -0.35 -4.70 15.60
N SER A 386 -0.23 -4.70 14.27
CA SER A 386 -0.15 -3.48 13.46
C SER A 386 -0.81 -3.69 12.09
N PRO A 387 -2.07 -4.19 12.02
CA PRO A 387 -2.71 -4.55 10.76
C PRO A 387 -2.94 -3.33 9.87
N ALA A 388 -3.01 -3.55 8.55
CA ALA A 388 -3.33 -2.51 7.58
C ALA A 388 -4.78 -2.03 7.69
N TYR A 389 -5.67 -2.91 8.16
CA TYR A 389 -7.12 -2.70 8.21
C TYR A 389 -7.71 -3.12 9.54
N ALA A 390 -8.77 -2.43 9.93
CA ALA A 390 -9.69 -2.87 10.95
C ALA A 390 -10.91 -3.53 10.29
N TRP A 391 -11.24 -4.73 10.72
CA TRP A 391 -12.44 -5.48 10.34
C TRP A 391 -13.44 -5.35 11.47
N VAL A 392 -14.30 -4.34 11.38
CA VAL A 392 -15.27 -3.97 12.41
C VAL A 392 -16.55 -4.76 12.20
N LYS A 393 -17.08 -5.33 13.26
CA LYS A 393 -18.39 -6.00 13.30
C LYS A 393 -19.38 -5.18 14.10
N CYS A 394 -20.59 -4.99 13.57
CA CYS A 394 -21.73 -4.47 14.29
C CYS A 394 -22.46 -5.62 14.98
N GLU A 395 -22.52 -5.59 16.33
CA GLU A 395 -23.03 -6.69 17.14
C GLU A 395 -24.54 -6.67 17.31
N ARG A 396 -25.18 -5.50 17.21
CA ARG A 396 -26.63 -5.37 17.39
C ARG A 396 -27.39 -5.86 16.17
N GLU A 397 -28.51 -6.57 16.40
CA GLU A 397 -29.36 -7.07 15.29
C GLU A 397 -29.96 -5.96 14.42
N LYS A 398 -30.23 -4.79 14.97
CA LYS A 398 -30.71 -3.63 14.20
C LYS A 398 -29.64 -3.01 13.29
N ASP A 399 -28.37 -3.29 13.54
CA ASP A 399 -27.20 -2.74 12.85
C ASP A 399 -26.63 -3.73 11.80
N LYS A 400 -27.52 -4.47 11.11
CA LYS A 400 -27.12 -5.50 10.11
C LYS A 400 -26.31 -4.94 8.94
N ASP A 401 -26.53 -3.68 8.58
CA ASP A 401 -25.71 -2.94 7.61
C ASP A 401 -24.76 -2.00 8.38
N CYS A 402 -23.61 -2.53 8.77
CA CYS A 402 -22.62 -1.80 9.55
C CYS A 402 -22.04 -0.60 8.77
N TYR A 403 -21.95 -0.71 7.45
CA TYR A 403 -21.51 0.40 6.60
C TYR A 403 -22.53 1.55 6.65
N ALA A 404 -23.81 1.27 6.53
CA ALA A 404 -24.87 2.30 6.62
C ALA A 404 -24.81 3.01 7.99
N VAL A 405 -24.67 2.24 9.07
CA VAL A 405 -24.53 2.79 10.44
C VAL A 405 -23.35 3.77 10.52
N LEU A 406 -22.16 3.37 10.09
CA LEU A 406 -20.96 4.23 10.16
C LEU A 406 -21.07 5.44 9.25
N LYS A 407 -21.69 5.29 8.08
CA LYS A 407 -21.90 6.38 7.13
C LYS A 407 -22.90 7.41 7.66
N GLU A 408 -24.05 6.96 8.15
CA GLU A 408 -25.17 7.83 8.52
C GLU A 408 -24.95 8.49 9.89
N GLU A 409 -24.46 7.72 10.88
CA GLU A 409 -24.31 8.23 12.24
C GLU A 409 -22.93 8.86 12.51
N ALA A 410 -21.87 8.46 11.80
CA ALA A 410 -20.52 8.97 12.02
C ALA A 410 -19.90 9.65 10.78
N ASN A 411 -20.56 9.63 9.64
CA ASN A 411 -20.03 10.11 8.36
C ASN A 411 -18.64 9.51 8.04
N VAL A 412 -18.51 8.18 8.22
CA VAL A 412 -17.30 7.38 7.94
C VAL A 412 -17.56 6.46 6.76
N TYR A 413 -16.69 6.51 5.74
CA TYR A 413 -16.74 5.62 4.59
C TYR A 413 -15.71 4.50 4.73
N GLY A 414 -16.20 3.26 4.89
CA GLY A 414 -15.43 2.03 4.81
C GLY A 414 -15.78 1.21 3.57
N LEU A 415 -15.47 -0.08 3.58
CA LEU A 415 -15.93 -1.03 2.57
C LEU A 415 -16.82 -2.09 3.22
N ARG A 416 -17.98 -2.38 2.59
CA ARG A 416 -18.98 -3.34 3.08
C ARG A 416 -18.43 -4.76 3.14
N GLY A 417 -18.96 -5.56 4.07
CA GLY A 417 -18.66 -6.98 4.20
C GLY A 417 -18.94 -7.77 2.93
N SER A 418 -20.04 -7.49 2.25
CA SER A 418 -20.43 -8.15 0.99
C SER A 418 -19.40 -7.99 -0.13
N GLN A 419 -18.63 -6.92 -0.15
CA GLN A 419 -17.52 -6.76 -1.09
C GLN A 419 -16.38 -7.77 -0.89
N PHE A 420 -16.32 -8.40 0.28
CA PHE A 420 -15.34 -9.44 0.65
C PHE A 420 -15.97 -10.83 0.75
N GLY A 421 -17.20 -10.99 0.22
CA GLY A 421 -17.98 -12.22 0.32
C GLY A 421 -18.60 -12.47 1.70
N ALA A 422 -18.44 -11.56 2.67
CA ALA A 422 -18.95 -11.68 4.04
C ALA A 422 -20.30 -10.96 4.22
N GLU A 423 -20.89 -11.09 5.40
CA GLU A 423 -22.12 -10.38 5.76
C GLU A 423 -21.89 -8.87 5.90
N ASP A 424 -22.91 -8.05 5.58
CA ASP A 424 -22.85 -6.59 5.72
C ASP A 424 -22.83 -6.07 7.16
N ARG A 425 -22.97 -6.98 8.17
CA ARG A 425 -22.65 -6.62 9.54
C ARG A 425 -21.16 -6.38 9.80
N PHE A 426 -20.31 -6.64 8.81
CA PHE A 426 -18.90 -6.30 8.82
C PHE A 426 -18.59 -5.11 7.92
N VAL A 427 -17.59 -4.33 8.31
CA VAL A 427 -17.03 -3.24 7.50
C VAL A 427 -15.51 -3.21 7.64
N ARG A 428 -14.81 -3.01 6.53
CA ARG A 428 -13.37 -2.78 6.53
C ARG A 428 -13.07 -1.29 6.64
N LEU A 429 -12.25 -0.90 7.62
CA LEU A 429 -11.71 0.45 7.76
C LEU A 429 -10.20 0.43 7.51
N ALA A 430 -9.73 1.29 6.60
CA ALA A 430 -8.32 1.40 6.27
C ALA A 430 -7.57 2.25 7.31
N LEU A 431 -6.52 1.67 7.89
CA LEU A 431 -5.64 2.34 8.84
C LEU A 431 -4.39 2.92 8.16
N VAL A 432 -4.22 2.67 6.87
CA VAL A 432 -3.04 3.01 6.07
C VAL A 432 -3.10 4.40 5.43
N ARG A 433 -4.19 5.11 5.59
CA ARG A 433 -4.42 6.45 5.01
C ARG A 433 -3.48 7.51 5.57
N SER A 434 -3.62 8.75 5.10
CA SER A 434 -2.89 9.90 5.63
C SER A 434 -3.10 10.08 7.15
N GLN A 435 -2.33 10.96 7.77
CA GLN A 435 -2.54 11.25 9.20
C GLN A 435 -3.87 11.98 9.41
N ASP A 436 -4.21 12.91 8.53
CA ASP A 436 -5.48 13.65 8.57
C ASP A 436 -6.69 12.71 8.50
N ASP A 437 -6.69 11.77 7.53
CA ASP A 437 -7.76 10.78 7.39
C ASP A 437 -7.91 9.90 8.64
N PHE A 438 -6.79 9.46 9.22
CA PHE A 438 -6.81 8.61 10.40
C PHE A 438 -7.30 9.37 11.65
N ASP A 439 -6.87 10.60 11.84
CA ASP A 439 -7.29 11.40 13.01
C ASP A 439 -8.78 11.74 12.92
N LEU A 440 -9.28 12.07 11.74
CA LEU A 440 -10.70 12.31 11.50
C LEU A 440 -11.53 11.03 11.72
N LEU A 441 -11.07 9.88 11.20
CA LEU A 441 -11.71 8.59 11.45
C LEU A 441 -11.82 8.30 12.94
N LEU A 442 -10.72 8.48 13.69
CA LEU A 442 -10.67 8.22 15.12
C LEU A 442 -11.60 9.17 15.91
N GLN A 443 -11.64 10.45 15.55
CA GLN A 443 -12.53 11.45 16.15
C GLN A 443 -14.00 11.07 15.97
N ARG A 444 -14.39 10.70 14.74
CA ARG A 444 -15.78 10.32 14.41
C ARG A 444 -16.23 9.06 15.14
N LEU A 445 -15.39 8.04 15.18
CA LEU A 445 -15.68 6.80 15.89
C LEU A 445 -15.76 7.04 17.40
N ASN A 446 -14.87 7.85 17.98
CA ASN A 446 -14.92 8.19 19.39
C ASN A 446 -16.22 8.92 19.76
N GLN A 447 -16.65 9.88 18.93
CA GLN A 447 -17.93 10.58 19.13
C GLN A 447 -19.09 9.60 19.10
N LEU A 448 -19.17 8.69 18.12
CA LEU A 448 -20.22 7.68 18.00
C LEU A 448 -20.30 6.78 19.23
N VAL A 449 -19.15 6.34 19.76
CA VAL A 449 -19.09 5.50 20.97
C VAL A 449 -19.50 6.28 22.23
N LEU A 450 -19.19 7.57 22.34
CA LEU A 450 -19.62 8.41 23.45
C LEU A 450 -21.14 8.64 23.44
N GLU A 451 -21.74 8.83 22.28
CA GLU A 451 -23.19 8.97 22.10
C GLU A 451 -23.93 7.67 22.46
N GLU A 452 -23.36 6.51 22.10
CA GLU A 452 -23.87 5.20 22.55
C GLU A 452 -23.98 5.11 24.08
N LYS A 453 -22.91 5.51 24.80
CA LYS A 453 -22.88 5.48 26.25
C LYS A 453 -23.87 6.44 26.92
N SER A 454 -24.04 7.61 26.32
CA SER A 454 -24.98 8.63 26.82
C SER A 454 -26.42 8.15 26.68
N SER A 455 -26.75 7.55 25.54
CA SER A 455 -28.08 6.95 25.30
C SER A 455 -28.36 5.76 26.24
N ALA A 456 -27.35 4.92 26.53
CA ALA A 456 -27.50 3.79 27.46
C ALA A 456 -27.75 4.26 28.90
N LYS A 457 -27.17 5.38 29.34
CA LYS A 457 -27.43 5.97 30.69
C LYS A 457 -28.84 6.54 30.83
N LEU A 458 -29.42 7.05 29.75
CA LEU A 458 -30.79 7.57 29.73
C LEU A 458 -31.85 6.43 29.87
N PHE A 459 -31.55 5.21 29.47
CA PHE A 459 -32.43 4.05 29.53
C PHE A 459 -32.28 3.22 30.81
N CYS A 460 -31.32 3.50 31.70
CA CYS A 460 -31.15 2.87 32.99
C CYS A 460 -31.23 3.92 34.10
N PRO A 461 -32.45 4.34 34.57
CA PRO A 461 -32.57 5.22 35.72
C PRO A 461 -32.09 4.47 36.95
N ARG A 462 -31.23 5.12 37.73
CA ARG A 462 -30.62 4.65 38.97
C ARG A 462 -31.61 3.85 39.85
N PHE A 463 -31.30 2.61 40.07
CA PHE A 463 -31.93 1.77 41.10
C PHE A 463 -31.44 2.10 42.53
N GLU A 464 -30.65 3.15 42.73
CA GLU A 464 -30.03 3.51 44.01
C GLU A 464 -30.86 4.43 44.91
N ASP A 465 -31.94 5.07 44.42
CA ASP A 465 -32.73 6.02 45.24
C ASP A 465 -33.98 5.45 45.90
N LYS A 466 -34.22 4.13 45.83
CA LYS A 466 -35.41 3.52 46.49
C LYS A 466 -35.14 2.76 47.80
N LEU A 467 -33.89 2.73 48.27
CA LEU A 467 -33.59 2.09 49.58
C LEU A 467 -33.40 3.07 50.74
N ALA A 468 -33.46 4.38 50.51
CA ALA A 468 -33.26 5.39 51.58
C ALA A 468 -34.54 5.92 52.23
N THR A 469 -35.75 5.51 51.80
CA THR A 469 -37.01 6.05 52.31
C THR A 469 -37.85 5.05 53.14
N SER A 470 -37.34 3.83 53.46
CA SER A 470 -38.11 2.82 54.22
C SER A 470 -37.63 2.59 55.66
N THR A 471 -36.75 3.43 56.22
CA THR A 471 -36.20 3.23 57.57
C THR A 471 -36.39 4.47 58.49
N ARG A 472 -37.52 5.17 58.38
CA ARG A 472 -37.95 6.18 59.39
C ARG A 472 -39.41 6.11 59.59
N LEU A 473 -39.88 5.08 60.36
CA LEU A 473 -41.17 5.08 61.10
C LEU A 473 -41.14 3.87 62.00
N ASN A 474 -40.84 4.11 63.27
CA ASN A 474 -41.28 3.45 64.45
C ASN A 474 -40.22 3.38 65.56
N ILE A 475 -40.00 4.49 66.26
CA ILE A 475 -39.64 4.48 67.68
C ILE A 475 -40.34 5.70 68.30
N THR A 476 -41.56 5.56 68.74
CA THR A 476 -42.10 6.35 69.85
C THR A 476 -43.13 5.50 70.64
N LYS A 477 -42.84 5.37 71.98
CA LYS A 477 -43.72 5.08 73.09
C LYS A 477 -43.93 3.60 73.39
N ARG A 478 -43.24 3.15 74.48
CA ARG A 478 -43.98 2.84 75.75
C ARG A 478 -42.96 2.72 76.90
N SER A 479 -43.29 3.57 77.94
CA SER A 479 -43.00 3.54 79.37
C SER A 479 -41.67 3.14 79.91
#